data_c6fa02f8c97c6a874d72d3fa6052c677
#
_entry.id   c6fa02f8c97c6a874d72d3fa6052c677
#
_cell.length_a   1.000
_cell.length_b   1.000
_cell.length_c   1.000
_cell.angle_alpha   90.00
_cell.angle_beta   90.00
_cell.angle_gamma   90.00
#
_symmetry.space_group_name_H-M   'P 1'
#
loop_
_entity.id
_entity.type
_entity.pdbx_description
1 polymer ?
#
loop_
_entity_poly.entity_id
_entity_poly.type
_entity_poly.pdbx_seq_one_letter_code
_entity_poly.pdbx_strand_id
1 'polypeptide(L)'
;MTNTLTGHDLEEGELPSGWAVSRLGDLAGLGPRVPAELLEADTNLSFIPMAAVTEVSGEVDLTQTITAQEGKKRSLKYFADGDVIFAKITPCMENGKVARPSGLTNGAAFGSTEFHVFRPTPAVDGDFLRLFLVHDDFRYEAARAMTGAVGQRRVPKKYLEDFLLPTPPLEEQARIVEILEDQLSRLDTALQSVNTVREKA
;
A
#
# COMPACT_ATOMS: atom_id res chain seq x y z
N MET A 1 8.75 -15.85 -21.93
CA MET A 1 7.69 -16.56 -21.19
C MET A 1 7.61 -15.88 -19.83
N THR A 2 6.70 -14.93 -19.69
CA THR A 2 6.46 -14.22 -18.43
C THR A 2 5.69 -15.18 -17.52
N ASN A 3 6.37 -15.72 -16.52
CA ASN A 3 5.73 -16.50 -15.47
C ASN A 3 4.95 -15.51 -14.60
N THR A 4 3.69 -15.30 -14.93
CA THR A 4 2.77 -14.45 -14.15
C THR A 4 2.50 -15.20 -12.86
N LEU A 5 3.08 -14.74 -11.76
CA LEU A 5 2.82 -15.28 -10.41
C LEU A 5 1.39 -14.89 -10.01
N THR A 6 0.41 -15.64 -10.49
CA THR A 6 -0.98 -15.50 -10.07
C THR A 6 -1.15 -16.20 -8.73
N GLY A 7 -1.76 -15.53 -7.75
CA GLY A 7 -1.95 -16.07 -6.40
C GLY A 7 -2.78 -17.36 -6.33
N HIS A 8 -3.25 -17.88 -7.47
CA HIS A 8 -3.98 -19.15 -7.58
C HIS A 8 -3.13 -20.34 -8.07
N ASP A 9 -1.94 -20.09 -8.65
CA ASP A 9 -1.13 -21.11 -9.31
C ASP A 9 0.21 -21.38 -8.60
N LEU A 10 0.39 -20.85 -7.36
CA LEU A 10 1.62 -21.07 -6.60
C LEU A 10 1.59 -22.44 -5.92
N GLU A 11 2.33 -23.41 -6.46
CA GLU A 11 2.63 -24.65 -5.77
C GLU A 11 3.90 -24.48 -4.90
N GLU A 12 3.86 -24.96 -3.65
CA GLU A 12 5.01 -24.85 -2.71
C GLU A 12 6.32 -25.40 -3.28
N GLY A 13 6.26 -26.32 -4.24
CA GLY A 13 7.43 -26.92 -4.89
C GLY A 13 8.17 -26.02 -5.90
N GLU A 14 7.60 -24.88 -6.28
CA GLU A 14 8.19 -23.93 -7.24
C GLU A 14 8.88 -22.73 -6.58
N LEU A 15 8.73 -22.57 -5.26
CA LEU A 15 9.31 -21.46 -4.50
C LEU A 15 10.77 -21.72 -4.09
N PRO A 16 11.59 -20.67 -3.95
CA PRO A 16 12.92 -20.80 -3.38
C PRO A 16 12.88 -21.39 -1.96
N SER A 17 13.97 -22.04 -1.56
CA SER A 17 14.06 -22.62 -0.21
C SER A 17 13.86 -21.55 0.87
N GLY A 18 13.02 -21.84 1.85
CA GLY A 18 12.67 -20.95 2.95
C GLY A 18 11.50 -20.00 2.66
N TRP A 19 11.01 -19.95 1.41
CA TRP A 19 9.80 -19.22 1.08
C TRP A 19 8.54 -20.02 1.42
N ALA A 20 7.47 -19.33 1.75
CA ALA A 20 6.15 -19.91 2.00
C ALA A 20 5.09 -19.24 1.16
N VAL A 21 3.95 -19.91 0.94
CA VAL A 21 2.75 -19.28 0.41
C VAL A 21 1.90 -18.85 1.60
N SER A 22 1.60 -17.56 1.72
CA SER A 22 0.81 -17.02 2.83
C SER A 22 -0.42 -16.27 2.33
N ARG A 23 -1.48 -16.24 3.12
CA ARG A 23 -2.61 -15.35 2.84
C ARG A 23 -2.25 -13.93 3.25
N LEU A 24 -2.60 -12.95 2.42
CA LEU A 24 -2.39 -11.53 2.75
C LEU A 24 -3.09 -11.14 4.06
N GLY A 25 -4.26 -11.69 4.34
CA GLY A 25 -4.98 -11.46 5.60
C GLY A 25 -4.29 -12.01 6.85
N ASP A 26 -3.40 -13.00 6.71
CA ASP A 26 -2.59 -13.53 7.81
C ASP A 26 -1.33 -12.70 8.03
N LEU A 27 -0.81 -12.06 6.98
CA LEU A 27 0.37 -11.20 7.02
C LEU A 27 0.05 -9.78 7.48
N ALA A 28 -1.16 -9.28 7.21
CA ALA A 28 -1.55 -7.93 7.58
C ALA A 28 -3.03 -7.83 7.94
N GLY A 29 -3.33 -7.22 9.09
CA GLY A 29 -4.70 -6.94 9.50
C GLY A 29 -5.32 -5.83 8.65
N LEU A 30 -6.55 -6.02 8.13
CA LEU A 30 -7.23 -5.02 7.30
C LEU A 30 -8.21 -4.17 8.11
N GLY A 31 -8.02 -2.85 8.02
CA GLY A 31 -8.92 -1.84 8.60
C GLY A 31 -8.75 -1.70 10.11
N PRO A 32 -7.59 -1.23 10.58
CA PRO A 32 -7.37 -0.97 11.99
C PRO A 32 -8.40 0.02 12.54
N ARG A 33 -8.73 -0.14 13.83
CA ARG A 33 -9.66 0.76 14.52
C ARG A 33 -8.88 1.95 15.10
N VAL A 34 -9.52 3.12 15.11
CA VAL A 34 -8.99 4.27 15.81
C VAL A 34 -9.00 4.01 17.33
N PRO A 35 -7.87 4.26 18.04
CA PRO A 35 -7.81 4.17 19.49
C PRO A 35 -8.78 5.13 20.20
N ALA A 36 -9.37 4.69 21.30
CA ALA A 36 -10.34 5.49 22.06
C ALA A 36 -9.71 6.78 22.61
N GLU A 37 -8.47 6.71 23.05
CA GLU A 37 -7.72 7.82 23.63
C GLU A 37 -7.56 8.98 22.63
N LEU A 38 -7.34 8.69 21.35
CA LEU A 38 -7.25 9.73 20.31
C LEU A 38 -8.60 10.45 20.10
N LEU A 39 -9.70 9.70 20.21
CA LEU A 39 -11.05 10.24 20.07
C LEU A 39 -11.47 11.07 21.29
N GLU A 40 -11.14 10.61 22.50
CA GLU A 40 -11.46 11.31 23.76
C GLU A 40 -10.70 12.62 23.86
N ALA A 41 -9.43 12.65 23.48
CA ALA A 41 -8.60 13.85 23.45
C ALA A 41 -8.86 14.76 22.23
N ASP A 42 -9.71 14.33 21.29
CA ASP A 42 -9.91 14.98 19.98
C ASP A 42 -8.59 15.38 19.30
N THR A 43 -7.64 14.43 19.29
CA THR A 43 -6.27 14.64 18.85
C THR A 43 -6.23 15.08 17.39
N ASN A 44 -5.39 16.07 17.08
CA ASN A 44 -5.13 16.49 15.70
C ASN A 44 -4.21 15.47 15.02
N LEU A 45 -4.62 14.95 13.86
CA LEU A 45 -3.95 13.89 13.10
C LEU A 45 -3.72 14.35 11.67
N SER A 46 -2.81 13.70 10.94
CA SER A 46 -2.67 13.93 9.50
C SER A 46 -3.95 13.58 8.75
N PHE A 47 -4.27 14.34 7.69
CA PHE A 47 -5.37 14.02 6.78
C PHE A 47 -4.84 13.74 5.37
N ILE A 48 -5.06 12.53 4.88
CA ILE A 48 -4.55 12.05 3.59
C ILE A 48 -5.71 11.72 2.65
N PRO A 49 -6.19 12.70 1.87
CA PRO A 49 -7.15 12.44 0.81
C PRO A 49 -6.51 11.62 -0.31
N MET A 50 -7.31 11.04 -1.21
CA MET A 50 -6.82 10.23 -2.32
C MET A 50 -5.83 11.00 -3.24
N ALA A 51 -6.02 12.30 -3.40
CA ALA A 51 -5.14 13.15 -4.22
C ALA A 51 -3.75 13.37 -3.60
N ALA A 52 -3.61 13.20 -2.29
CA ALA A 52 -2.34 13.37 -1.58
C ALA A 52 -1.36 12.20 -1.78
N VAL A 53 -1.79 11.10 -2.38
CA VAL A 53 -0.94 9.93 -2.66
C VAL A 53 -0.52 9.94 -4.12
N THR A 54 0.80 9.96 -4.37
CA THR A 54 1.38 9.87 -5.70
C THR A 54 1.30 8.44 -6.23
N GLU A 55 1.00 8.31 -7.51
CA GLU A 55 0.91 7.03 -8.19
C GLU A 55 2.29 6.35 -8.26
N VAL A 56 2.34 5.05 -8.03
CA VAL A 56 3.51 4.16 -8.07
C VAL A 56 4.60 4.49 -7.02
N SER A 57 5.09 5.74 -6.96
CA SER A 57 6.12 6.12 -5.97
C SER A 57 5.61 5.99 -4.53
N GLY A 58 4.31 6.24 -4.32
CA GLY A 58 3.71 6.19 -2.98
C GLY A 58 4.12 7.35 -2.07
N GLU A 59 4.66 8.45 -2.64
CA GLU A 59 4.88 9.68 -1.90
C GLU A 59 3.56 10.25 -1.40
N VAL A 60 3.58 10.86 -0.22
CA VAL A 60 2.38 11.37 0.45
C VAL A 60 2.56 12.82 0.86
N ASP A 61 1.62 13.67 0.44
CA ASP A 61 1.52 15.03 0.97
C ASP A 61 0.91 15.01 2.37
N LEU A 62 1.70 15.42 3.37
CA LEU A 62 1.35 15.43 4.80
C LEU A 62 0.91 16.82 5.29
N THR A 63 0.67 17.78 4.41
CA THR A 63 0.39 19.18 4.79
C THR A 63 -0.96 19.39 5.48
N GLN A 64 -1.91 18.45 5.30
CA GLN A 64 -3.27 18.58 5.82
C GLN A 64 -3.43 17.83 7.14
N THR A 65 -4.23 18.39 8.03
CA THR A 65 -4.60 17.76 9.31
C THR A 65 -6.11 17.78 9.54
N ILE A 66 -6.57 16.92 10.46
CA ILE A 66 -7.97 16.78 10.85
C ILE A 66 -8.04 16.31 12.30
N THR A 67 -9.08 16.69 13.06
CA THR A 67 -9.26 16.14 14.40
C THR A 67 -9.79 14.70 14.36
N ALA A 68 -9.51 13.94 15.42
CA ALA A 68 -9.91 12.54 15.50
C ALA A 68 -11.44 12.38 15.46
N GLN A 69 -12.19 13.27 16.11
CA GLN A 69 -13.66 13.23 16.09
C GLN A 69 -14.21 13.56 14.70
N GLU A 70 -13.67 14.58 14.02
CA GLU A 70 -14.10 14.92 12.67
C GLU A 70 -13.78 13.79 11.68
N GLY A 71 -12.60 13.17 11.76
CA GLY A 71 -12.23 12.02 10.94
C GLY A 71 -13.20 10.85 11.12
N LYS A 72 -13.57 10.53 12.36
CA LYS A 72 -14.56 9.50 12.68
C LYS A 72 -15.96 9.86 12.16
N LYS A 73 -16.40 11.09 12.38
CA LYS A 73 -17.71 11.59 11.90
C LYS A 73 -17.85 11.46 10.39
N ARG A 74 -16.78 11.71 9.64
CA ARG A 74 -16.74 11.56 8.17
C ARG A 74 -16.51 10.12 7.72
N SER A 75 -16.44 9.16 8.64
CA SER A 75 -16.18 7.73 8.35
C SER A 75 -14.90 7.48 7.57
N LEU A 76 -13.91 8.35 7.73
CA LEU A 76 -12.61 8.22 7.10
C LEU A 76 -11.87 6.98 7.60
N LYS A 77 -10.89 6.51 6.82
CA LYS A 77 -10.06 5.37 7.19
C LYS A 77 -8.95 5.82 8.10
N TYR A 78 -8.88 5.20 9.28
CA TYR A 78 -7.79 5.42 10.25
C TYR A 78 -6.59 4.54 9.91
N PHE A 79 -5.39 5.09 10.06
CA PHE A 79 -4.12 4.37 10.02
C PHE A 79 -3.05 5.11 10.83
N ALA A 80 -1.97 4.43 11.14
CA ALA A 80 -0.83 4.94 11.91
C ALA A 80 0.47 4.78 11.11
N ASP A 81 1.55 5.36 11.62
CA ASP A 81 2.89 5.12 11.09
C ASP A 81 3.16 3.61 10.99
N GLY A 82 3.68 3.16 9.85
CA GLY A 82 3.95 1.76 9.57
C GLY A 82 2.81 0.99 8.89
N ASP A 83 1.56 1.51 8.89
CA ASP A 83 0.47 0.93 8.10
C ASP A 83 0.66 1.20 6.60
N VAL A 84 0.15 0.31 5.76
CA VAL A 84 0.14 0.48 4.29
C VAL A 84 -1.26 0.82 3.83
N ILE A 85 -1.42 1.93 3.11
CA ILE A 85 -2.67 2.34 2.48
C ILE A 85 -2.68 1.94 1.01
N PHE A 86 -3.80 1.41 0.55
CA PHE A 86 -4.02 0.90 -0.81
C PHE A 86 -5.35 1.45 -1.35
N ALA A 87 -5.31 2.17 -2.44
CA ALA A 87 -6.52 2.63 -3.10
C ALA A 87 -7.32 1.42 -3.60
N LYS A 88 -8.61 1.35 -3.28
CA LYS A 88 -9.45 0.22 -3.69
C LYS A 88 -10.32 0.50 -4.91
N ILE A 89 -10.44 1.78 -5.33
CA ILE A 89 -11.38 2.25 -6.35
C ILE A 89 -10.70 2.55 -7.69
N THR A 90 -11.38 2.27 -8.79
CA THR A 90 -11.04 2.72 -10.16
C THR A 90 -11.01 4.25 -10.27
N PRO A 91 -10.02 4.88 -10.97
CA PRO A 91 -8.81 4.29 -11.55
C PRO A 91 -7.62 4.27 -10.58
N CYS A 92 -7.77 4.77 -9.37
CA CYS A 92 -6.67 4.99 -8.42
C CYS A 92 -5.92 3.70 -8.07
N MET A 93 -6.63 2.57 -8.03
CA MET A 93 -6.04 1.25 -7.78
C MET A 93 -5.17 0.83 -8.97
N GLU A 94 -5.73 0.90 -10.17
CA GLU A 94 -5.02 0.53 -11.39
C GLU A 94 -3.80 1.42 -11.64
N ASN A 95 -3.86 2.69 -11.20
CA ASN A 95 -2.73 3.63 -11.27
C ASN A 95 -1.69 3.44 -10.17
N GLY A 96 -1.86 2.46 -9.28
CA GLY A 96 -0.86 2.13 -8.26
C GLY A 96 -0.75 3.15 -7.12
N LYS A 97 -1.87 3.73 -6.67
CA LYS A 97 -1.90 4.56 -5.45
C LYS A 97 -1.82 3.67 -4.21
N VAL A 98 -0.59 3.37 -3.83
CA VAL A 98 -0.21 2.58 -2.66
C VAL A 98 0.90 3.32 -1.92
N ALA A 99 0.77 3.50 -0.61
CA ALA A 99 1.79 4.17 0.19
C ALA A 99 1.94 3.53 1.57
N ARG A 100 3.12 3.72 2.16
CA ARG A 100 3.40 3.46 3.57
C ARG A 100 3.83 4.78 4.21
N PRO A 101 2.87 5.61 4.65
CA PRO A 101 3.18 6.91 5.21
C PRO A 101 4.00 6.80 6.49
N SER A 102 4.88 7.77 6.72
CA SER A 102 5.68 7.90 7.94
C SER A 102 5.79 9.38 8.34
N GLY A 103 6.05 9.65 9.62
CA GLY A 103 6.12 11.01 10.14
C GLY A 103 4.76 11.69 10.22
N LEU A 104 3.71 10.92 10.46
CA LEU A 104 2.36 11.41 10.61
C LEU A 104 2.21 12.28 11.87
N THR A 105 1.37 13.29 11.81
CA THR A 105 1.04 14.15 12.97
C THR A 105 0.49 13.28 14.11
N ASN A 106 1.17 13.30 15.25
CA ASN A 106 0.90 12.43 16.39
C ASN A 106 0.91 10.92 16.04
N GLY A 107 1.70 10.51 15.04
CA GLY A 107 1.91 9.13 14.63
C GLY A 107 0.73 8.48 13.93
N ALA A 108 -0.31 9.25 13.53
CA ALA A 108 -1.50 8.67 12.93
C ALA A 108 -2.21 9.62 11.95
N ALA A 109 -3.12 9.05 11.16
CA ALA A 109 -3.88 9.78 10.16
C ALA A 109 -5.30 9.26 9.98
N PHE A 110 -6.11 10.11 9.37
CA PHE A 110 -7.31 9.71 8.65
C PHE A 110 -7.13 9.94 7.15
N GLY A 111 -7.62 9.02 6.35
CA GLY A 111 -7.56 9.12 4.89
C GLY A 111 -8.88 8.79 4.20
N SER A 112 -8.85 8.85 2.88
CA SER A 112 -10.02 8.58 2.04
C SER A 112 -10.76 7.31 2.46
N THR A 113 -12.10 7.33 2.41
CA THR A 113 -12.95 6.15 2.58
C THR A 113 -12.66 5.06 1.53
N GLU A 114 -12.02 5.45 0.42
CA GLU A 114 -11.66 4.57 -0.68
C GLU A 114 -10.26 3.93 -0.53
N PHE A 115 -9.66 4.00 0.65
CA PHE A 115 -8.52 3.17 1.01
C PHE A 115 -8.94 1.85 1.68
N HIS A 116 -8.20 0.78 1.37
CA HIS A 116 -7.93 -0.29 2.31
C HIS A 116 -6.67 0.05 3.10
N VAL A 117 -6.66 -0.29 4.36
CA VAL A 117 -5.50 -0.08 5.24
C VAL A 117 -5.04 -1.44 5.73
N PHE A 118 -3.78 -1.74 5.50
CA PHE A 118 -3.11 -2.94 5.99
C PHE A 118 -2.20 -2.60 7.15
N ARG A 119 -2.36 -3.28 8.26
CA ARG A 119 -1.43 -3.23 9.39
C ARG A 119 -0.55 -4.46 9.37
N PRO A 120 0.73 -4.35 8.96
CA PRO A 120 1.64 -5.48 8.92
C PRO A 120 1.74 -6.17 10.27
N THR A 121 1.76 -7.50 10.26
CA THR A 121 2.14 -8.31 11.42
C THR A 121 3.67 -8.46 11.47
N PRO A 122 4.25 -8.99 12.56
CA PRO A 122 5.69 -9.25 12.60
C PRO A 122 6.20 -10.26 11.56
N ALA A 123 5.32 -10.88 10.78
CA ALA A 123 5.69 -11.83 9.72
C ALA A 123 5.98 -11.19 8.36
N VAL A 124 5.65 -9.90 8.19
CA VAL A 124 5.85 -9.19 6.93
C VAL A 124 6.45 -7.81 7.14
N ASP A 125 7.46 -7.46 6.36
CA ASP A 125 7.98 -6.11 6.27
C ASP A 125 6.99 -5.19 5.54
N GLY A 126 6.75 -3.98 6.09
CA GLY A 126 5.75 -3.06 5.54
C GLY A 126 6.13 -2.49 4.17
N ASP A 127 7.43 -2.29 3.88
CA ASP A 127 7.88 -1.80 2.58
C ASP A 127 7.86 -2.92 1.56
N PHE A 128 8.20 -4.16 1.95
CA PHE A 128 7.99 -5.33 1.11
C PHE A 128 6.50 -5.47 0.72
N LEU A 129 5.59 -5.34 1.69
CA LEU A 129 4.15 -5.37 1.44
C LEU A 129 3.72 -4.25 0.48
N ARG A 130 4.21 -3.02 0.66
CA ARG A 130 3.96 -1.89 -0.23
C ARG A 130 4.42 -2.17 -1.66
N LEU A 131 5.64 -2.67 -1.83
CA LEU A 131 6.22 -3.02 -3.13
C LEU A 131 5.44 -4.13 -3.82
N PHE A 132 4.99 -5.14 -3.06
CA PHE A 132 4.12 -6.19 -3.59
C PHE A 132 2.78 -5.62 -4.08
N LEU A 133 2.11 -4.78 -3.28
CA LEU A 133 0.80 -4.22 -3.61
C LEU A 133 0.84 -3.22 -4.79
N VAL A 134 1.98 -2.58 -5.04
CA VAL A 134 2.15 -1.66 -6.18
C VAL A 134 2.58 -2.39 -7.45
N HIS A 135 3.01 -3.65 -7.38
CA HIS A 135 3.46 -4.42 -8.53
C HIS A 135 2.34 -4.62 -9.56
N ASP A 136 2.69 -4.54 -10.84
CA ASP A 136 1.72 -4.57 -11.95
C ASP A 136 0.90 -5.86 -11.99
N ASP A 137 1.52 -7.02 -11.75
CA ASP A 137 0.82 -8.31 -11.77
C ASP A 137 -0.24 -8.38 -10.67
N PHE A 138 0.09 -7.93 -9.44
CA PHE A 138 -0.90 -7.87 -8.36
C PHE A 138 -2.06 -6.93 -8.72
N ARG A 139 -1.76 -5.73 -9.24
CA ARG A 139 -2.78 -4.74 -9.62
C ARG A 139 -3.65 -5.26 -10.77
N TYR A 140 -3.07 -5.98 -11.72
CA TYR A 140 -3.82 -6.61 -12.79
C TYR A 140 -4.82 -7.66 -12.26
N GLU A 141 -4.39 -8.55 -11.37
CA GLU A 141 -5.27 -9.53 -10.73
C GLU A 141 -6.34 -8.88 -9.85
N ALA A 142 -5.95 -7.87 -9.05
CA ALA A 142 -6.89 -7.11 -8.23
C ALA A 142 -7.95 -6.39 -9.08
N ALA A 143 -7.57 -5.85 -10.25
CA ALA A 143 -8.50 -5.20 -11.18
C ALA A 143 -9.53 -6.19 -11.74
N ARG A 144 -9.15 -7.43 -12.00
CA ARG A 144 -10.07 -8.49 -12.45
C ARG A 144 -11.10 -8.88 -11.38
N ALA A 145 -10.69 -8.82 -10.11
CA ALA A 145 -11.56 -9.13 -8.97
C ALA A 145 -12.48 -7.97 -8.56
N MET A 146 -12.31 -6.79 -9.15
CA MET A 146 -13.12 -5.61 -8.80
C MET A 146 -14.60 -5.79 -9.10
N THR A 147 -15.43 -5.33 -8.17
CA THR A 147 -16.89 -5.33 -8.28
C THR A 147 -17.47 -3.92 -8.23
N GLY A 148 -18.67 -3.72 -8.76
CA GLY A 148 -19.38 -2.44 -8.79
C GLY A 148 -19.68 -1.94 -10.21
N ALA A 149 -20.27 -0.75 -10.30
CA ALA A 149 -20.61 -0.12 -11.58
C ALA A 149 -19.36 0.33 -12.35
N VAL A 150 -19.47 0.43 -13.68
CA VAL A 150 -18.40 0.92 -14.55
C VAL A 150 -17.90 2.30 -14.07
N GLY A 151 -16.58 2.47 -13.96
CA GLY A 151 -15.97 3.70 -13.45
C GLY A 151 -15.97 3.87 -11.93
N GLN A 152 -16.64 2.98 -11.18
CA GLN A 152 -16.71 2.99 -9.72
C GLN A 152 -16.52 1.59 -9.11
N ARG A 153 -15.73 0.74 -9.77
CA ARG A 153 -15.41 -0.60 -9.25
C ARG A 153 -14.46 -0.49 -8.07
N ARG A 154 -14.53 -1.48 -7.19
CA ARG A 154 -13.69 -1.57 -5.99
C ARG A 154 -13.19 -2.97 -5.78
N VAL A 155 -11.95 -3.09 -5.31
CA VAL A 155 -11.38 -4.37 -4.88
C VAL A 155 -12.08 -4.80 -3.57
N PRO A 156 -12.72 -5.99 -3.52
CA PRO A 156 -13.37 -6.46 -2.32
C PRO A 156 -12.35 -6.77 -1.20
N LYS A 157 -12.69 -6.43 0.05
CA LYS A 157 -11.85 -6.74 1.21
C LYS A 157 -11.56 -8.25 1.30
N LYS A 158 -12.58 -9.08 1.11
CA LYS A 158 -12.45 -10.55 1.16
C LYS A 158 -11.47 -11.09 0.14
N TYR A 159 -11.43 -10.53 -1.08
CA TYR A 159 -10.45 -10.91 -2.08
C TYR A 159 -9.01 -10.66 -1.59
N LEU A 160 -8.76 -9.50 -0.97
CA LEU A 160 -7.45 -9.17 -0.42
C LEU A 160 -7.06 -10.06 0.77
N GLU A 161 -8.01 -10.37 1.66
CA GLU A 161 -7.77 -11.26 2.79
C GLU A 161 -7.39 -12.68 2.36
N ASP A 162 -8.00 -13.19 1.28
CA ASP A 162 -7.76 -14.53 0.77
C ASP A 162 -6.62 -14.61 -0.26
N PHE A 163 -6.09 -13.47 -0.71
CA PHE A 163 -5.04 -13.44 -1.72
C PHE A 163 -3.79 -14.16 -1.23
N LEU A 164 -3.28 -15.09 -2.03
CA LEU A 164 -2.07 -15.84 -1.73
C LEU A 164 -0.86 -15.13 -2.35
N LEU A 165 0.18 -14.94 -1.56
CA LEU A 165 1.43 -14.36 -2.03
C LEU A 165 2.64 -15.19 -1.59
N PRO A 166 3.70 -15.24 -2.42
CA PRO A 166 4.97 -15.81 -2.02
C PRO A 166 5.61 -14.93 -0.94
N THR A 167 5.94 -15.54 0.18
CA THR A 167 6.43 -14.83 1.36
C THR A 167 7.83 -15.32 1.70
N PRO A 168 8.88 -14.51 1.41
CA PRO A 168 10.25 -14.79 1.84
C PRO A 168 10.41 -14.71 3.36
N PRO A 169 11.49 -15.26 3.94
CA PRO A 169 11.92 -14.93 5.29
C PRO A 169 12.15 -13.42 5.46
N LEU A 170 11.93 -12.86 6.65
CA LEU A 170 12.02 -11.40 6.92
C LEU A 170 13.34 -10.78 6.48
N GLU A 171 14.47 -11.47 6.69
CA GLU A 171 15.78 -10.98 6.25
C GLU A 171 15.86 -10.83 4.72
N GLU A 172 15.21 -11.73 4.00
CA GLU A 172 15.16 -11.67 2.54
C GLU A 172 14.16 -10.62 2.05
N GLN A 173 13.02 -10.43 2.75
CA GLN A 173 12.10 -9.32 2.48
C GLN A 173 12.84 -7.97 2.57
N ALA A 174 13.57 -7.72 3.65
CA ALA A 174 14.37 -6.51 3.85
C ALA A 174 15.42 -6.33 2.75
N ARG A 175 16.10 -7.41 2.35
CA ARG A 175 17.08 -7.38 1.26
C ARG A 175 16.44 -7.05 -0.09
N ILE A 176 15.27 -7.61 -0.38
CA ILE A 176 14.51 -7.31 -1.61
C ILE A 176 14.14 -5.83 -1.65
N VAL A 177 13.64 -5.28 -0.52
CA VAL A 177 13.32 -3.85 -0.37
C VAL A 177 14.54 -2.99 -0.67
N GLU A 178 15.68 -3.25 0.00
CA GLU A 178 16.92 -2.50 -0.18
C GLU A 178 17.39 -2.48 -1.65
N ILE A 179 17.38 -3.64 -2.31
CA ILE A 179 17.78 -3.74 -3.72
C ILE A 179 16.85 -2.94 -4.63
N LEU A 180 15.53 -3.05 -4.42
CA LEU A 180 14.55 -2.37 -5.26
C LEU A 180 14.57 -0.85 -5.05
N GLU A 181 14.71 -0.38 -3.81
CA GLU A 181 14.82 1.05 -3.51
C GLU A 181 16.10 1.67 -4.08
N ASP A 182 17.25 0.97 -4.00
CA ASP A 182 18.50 1.42 -4.64
C ASP A 182 18.33 1.54 -6.17
N GLN A 183 17.71 0.55 -6.83
CA GLN A 183 17.46 0.60 -8.26
C GLN A 183 16.50 1.73 -8.66
N LEU A 184 15.41 1.92 -7.92
CA LEU A 184 14.46 3.01 -8.16
C LEU A 184 15.14 4.37 -8.00
N SER A 185 15.92 4.58 -6.94
CA SER A 185 16.66 5.83 -6.70
C SER A 185 17.66 6.16 -7.82
N ARG A 186 18.35 5.14 -8.34
CA ARG A 186 19.26 5.31 -9.49
C ARG A 186 18.50 5.69 -10.77
N LEU A 187 17.35 5.08 -11.00
CA LEU A 187 16.50 5.40 -12.15
C LEU A 187 15.97 6.84 -12.07
N ASP A 188 15.50 7.28 -10.91
CA ASP A 188 15.03 8.65 -10.69
C ASP A 188 16.15 9.68 -10.93
N THR A 189 17.36 9.41 -10.43
CA THR A 189 18.52 10.26 -10.68
C THR A 189 18.88 10.34 -12.17
N ALA A 190 18.82 9.22 -12.88
CA ALA A 190 19.06 9.17 -14.33
C ALA A 190 17.99 9.96 -15.11
N LEU A 191 16.72 9.80 -14.75
CA LEU A 191 15.60 10.53 -15.38
C LEU A 191 15.71 12.05 -15.16
N GLN A 192 16.05 12.49 -13.94
CA GLN A 192 16.29 13.91 -13.65
C GLN A 192 17.43 14.47 -14.50
N SER A 193 18.52 13.71 -14.66
CA SER A 193 19.65 14.10 -15.51
C SER A 193 19.24 14.28 -16.96
N VAL A 194 18.47 13.36 -17.52
CA VAL A 194 17.94 13.42 -18.89
C VAL A 194 17.03 14.63 -19.07
N ASN A 195 16.10 14.86 -18.14
CA ASN A 195 15.18 16.00 -18.20
C ASN A 195 15.93 17.33 -18.15
N THR A 196 16.95 17.46 -17.30
CA THR A 196 17.79 18.66 -17.21
C THR A 196 18.54 18.95 -18.51
N VAL A 197 19.02 17.92 -19.22
CA VAL A 197 19.66 18.09 -20.54
C VAL A 197 18.65 18.53 -21.60
N ARG A 198 17.44 17.96 -21.55
CA ARG A 198 16.36 18.27 -22.50
C ARG A 198 15.85 19.69 -22.37
N GLU A 199 15.80 20.26 -21.16
CA GLU A 199 15.38 21.65 -20.92
C GLU A 199 16.44 22.69 -21.35
N LYS A 200 17.69 22.27 -21.50
CA LYS A 200 18.82 23.14 -21.90
C LYS A 200 19.13 23.10 -23.40
N ALA A 201 18.49 22.20 -24.14
CA ALA A 201 18.65 22.04 -25.59
C ALA A 201 17.55 22.74 -26.38
#